data_37efa5047e4aa19b407e2722d830c34a
#
_entry.id   37efa5047e4aa19b407e2722d830c34a
#
_cell.length_a   1.000
_cell.length_b   1.000
_cell.length_c   1.000
_cell.angle_alpha   90.00
_cell.angle_beta   90.00
_cell.angle_gamma   90.00
#
_symmetry.space_group_name_H-M   'P 1'
#
loop_
_entity.id
_entity.type
_entity.pdbx_description
1 polymer ?
#
loop_
_entity_poly.entity_id
_entity_poly.type
_entity_poly.pdbx_seq_one_letter_code
_entity_poly.pdbx_strand_id
1 'polypeptide(L)'
;MERDAIICEAHCVYGSKWRILSKKLNLQTQACFTDDNNFACFCHPFDLHFTTENPFGWPKLIVRIWKLGENNKYDILSYGTTVLPNTKGYHELEFQTWCLKGSLSDETMWFFLESKPMMNTSDALDPDLNLRSNIISKPGPIVHFSCEVITRNFEFHSISGHDKENDDSDDD
;
A
#
# COMPACT_ATOMS: atom_id res chain seq x y z
N MET A 1 -14.46 -0.29 -26.95
CA MET A 1 -14.20 0.34 -25.63
C MET A 1 -12.73 0.15 -25.36
N GLU A 2 -11.98 1.22 -25.30
CA GLU A 2 -10.56 1.15 -25.03
C GLU A 2 -10.36 0.75 -23.56
N ARG A 3 -9.59 -0.31 -23.32
CA ARG A 3 -9.33 -0.80 -21.97
C ARG A 3 -8.12 -0.07 -21.41
N ASP A 4 -8.27 0.52 -20.26
CA ASP A 4 -7.17 1.19 -19.58
C ASP A 4 -6.11 0.18 -19.13
N ALA A 5 -4.87 0.42 -19.49
CA ALA A 5 -3.74 -0.32 -18.98
C ALA A 5 -3.29 0.30 -17.64
N ILE A 6 -3.25 -0.51 -16.59
CA ILE A 6 -2.95 -0.08 -15.23
C ILE A 6 -1.68 -0.78 -14.74
N ILE A 7 -0.86 -0.05 -13.99
CA ILE A 7 0.35 -0.54 -13.34
C ILE A 7 0.25 -0.21 -11.86
N CYS A 8 0.60 -1.16 -11.02
CA CYS A 8 0.71 -0.96 -9.59
C CYS A 8 2.19 -0.90 -9.18
N GLU A 9 2.57 0.17 -8.51
CA GLU A 9 3.87 0.33 -7.89
C GLU A 9 3.69 0.32 -6.38
N ALA A 10 4.40 -0.57 -5.69
CA ALA A 10 4.37 -0.65 -4.24
C ALA A 10 5.75 -0.34 -3.66
N HIS A 11 5.75 0.36 -2.54
CA HIS A 11 6.95 0.73 -1.82
C HIS A 11 6.77 0.41 -0.33
N CYS A 12 7.74 -0.25 0.27
CA CYS A 12 7.68 -0.58 1.68
C CYS A 12 8.44 0.45 2.51
N VAL A 13 7.78 1.04 3.51
CA VAL A 13 8.35 1.97 4.48
C VAL A 13 8.34 1.31 5.86
N TYR A 14 9.43 1.45 6.59
CA TYR A 14 9.61 0.83 7.89
C TYR A 14 10.46 1.72 8.80
N GLY A 15 10.37 1.48 10.11
CA GLY A 15 11.08 2.26 11.12
C GLY A 15 12.59 2.04 11.09
N SER A 16 13.33 2.95 11.72
CA SER A 16 14.81 2.99 11.72
C SER A 16 15.47 1.76 12.35
N LYS A 17 14.74 1.00 13.17
CA LYS A 17 15.22 -0.25 13.79
C LYS A 17 15.02 -1.49 12.92
N TRP A 18 14.32 -1.33 11.81
CA TRP A 18 14.10 -2.37 10.84
C TRP A 18 15.18 -2.31 9.75
N ARG A 19 15.63 -3.47 9.32
CA ARG A 19 16.56 -3.61 8.20
C ARG A 19 15.96 -4.59 7.20
N ILE A 20 15.97 -4.21 5.94
CA ILE A 20 15.58 -5.11 4.87
C ILE A 20 16.77 -5.99 4.45
N LEU A 21 16.50 -7.26 4.28
CA LEU A 21 17.46 -8.23 3.75
C LEU A 21 17.25 -8.49 2.26
N SER A 22 16.07 -8.17 1.74
CA SER A 22 15.75 -8.31 0.31
C SER A 22 16.44 -7.23 -0.52
N LYS A 23 16.83 -7.57 -1.75
CA LYS A 23 17.56 -6.64 -2.64
C LYS A 23 16.70 -5.54 -3.27
N LYS A 24 15.36 -5.69 -3.30
CA LYS A 24 14.43 -4.74 -3.94
C LYS A 24 13.39 -4.24 -2.96
N LEU A 25 13.31 -2.93 -2.80
CA LEU A 25 12.28 -2.22 -2.03
C LEU A 25 11.10 -1.77 -2.89
N ASN A 26 11.36 -1.54 -4.18
CA ASN A 26 10.36 -1.08 -5.12
C ASN A 26 9.79 -2.27 -5.88
N LEU A 27 8.49 -2.44 -5.76
CA LEU A 27 7.73 -3.52 -6.36
C LEU A 27 6.85 -2.88 -7.42
N GLN A 28 7.12 -3.16 -8.68
CA GLN A 28 6.33 -2.69 -9.79
C GLN A 28 5.77 -3.89 -10.55
N THR A 29 4.47 -3.88 -10.78
CA THR A 29 3.81 -4.92 -11.57
C THR A 29 4.02 -4.67 -13.06
N GLN A 30 3.73 -5.67 -13.88
CA GLN A 30 3.47 -5.48 -15.30
C GLN A 30 2.18 -4.65 -15.50
N ALA A 31 2.02 -4.10 -16.69
CA ALA A 31 0.76 -3.47 -17.09
C ALA A 31 -0.34 -4.54 -17.23
N CYS A 32 -1.48 -4.26 -16.64
CA CYS A 32 -2.67 -5.10 -16.71
C CYS A 32 -3.84 -4.30 -17.27
N PHE A 33 -4.56 -4.88 -18.21
CA PHE A 33 -5.78 -4.27 -18.73
C PHE A 33 -6.95 -4.59 -17.81
N THR A 34 -7.82 -3.62 -17.59
CA THR A 34 -9.05 -3.85 -16.84
C THR A 34 -10.01 -4.74 -17.63
N ASP A 35 -10.72 -5.59 -16.90
CA ASP A 35 -11.84 -6.36 -17.45
C ASP A 35 -13.11 -5.49 -17.62
N ASP A 36 -14.21 -6.11 -18.04
CA ASP A 36 -15.49 -5.43 -18.26
C ASP A 36 -16.13 -4.93 -16.95
N ASN A 37 -15.66 -5.42 -15.79
CA ASN A 37 -16.06 -4.98 -14.46
C ASN A 37 -15.11 -3.92 -13.87
N ASN A 38 -14.17 -3.40 -14.64
CA ASN A 38 -13.11 -2.49 -14.22
C ASN A 38 -12.15 -3.09 -13.15
N PHE A 39 -11.98 -4.40 -13.18
CA PHE A 39 -11.04 -5.10 -12.31
C PHE A 39 -9.74 -5.40 -13.06
N ALA A 40 -8.58 -5.09 -12.43
CA ALA A 40 -7.26 -5.38 -12.94
C ALA A 40 -6.57 -6.41 -12.02
N CYS A 41 -6.28 -7.60 -12.55
CA CYS A 41 -5.62 -8.66 -11.81
C CYS A 41 -4.13 -8.71 -12.18
N PHE A 42 -3.27 -8.26 -11.29
CA PHE A 42 -1.82 -8.21 -11.55
C PHE A 42 -1.14 -9.56 -11.35
N CYS A 43 -1.61 -10.42 -10.44
CA CYS A 43 -0.99 -11.70 -10.07
C CYS A 43 0.54 -11.57 -9.90
N HIS A 44 1.01 -10.49 -9.28
CA HIS A 44 2.44 -10.19 -9.14
C HIS A 44 2.94 -10.64 -7.78
N PRO A 45 3.71 -11.73 -7.70
CA PRO A 45 4.28 -12.18 -6.45
C PRO A 45 5.48 -11.32 -6.03
N PHE A 46 5.61 -11.09 -4.73
CA PHE A 46 6.79 -10.47 -4.15
C PHE A 46 7.13 -11.09 -2.79
N ASP A 47 8.37 -10.94 -2.42
CA ASP A 47 8.91 -11.49 -1.18
C ASP A 47 9.79 -10.44 -0.50
N LEU A 48 9.49 -10.18 0.79
CA LEU A 48 10.15 -9.16 1.61
C LEU A 48 10.68 -9.79 2.88
N HIS A 49 11.97 -9.70 3.08
CA HIS A 49 12.64 -10.19 4.27
C HIS A 49 13.12 -9.02 5.12
N PHE A 50 12.71 -9.01 6.36
CA PHE A 50 13.12 -8.01 7.33
C PHE A 50 13.82 -8.64 8.54
N THR A 51 14.69 -7.86 9.17
CA THR A 51 15.19 -8.12 10.51
C THR A 51 15.01 -6.88 11.37
N THR A 52 14.70 -7.07 12.64
CA THR A 52 14.52 -5.98 13.60
C THR A 52 14.96 -6.38 14.98
N GLU A 53 15.39 -5.41 15.77
CA GLU A 53 15.67 -5.55 17.20
C GLU A 53 14.48 -5.13 18.06
N ASN A 54 13.48 -4.45 17.44
CA ASN A 54 12.36 -3.84 18.15
C ASN A 54 11.16 -3.75 17.19
N PRO A 55 9.92 -4.06 17.62
CA PRO A 55 8.73 -4.04 16.78
C PRO A 55 8.25 -2.63 16.40
N PHE A 56 8.77 -1.58 17.03
CA PHE A 56 8.38 -0.20 16.70
C PHE A 56 8.71 0.15 15.25
N GLY A 57 7.80 0.88 14.60
CA GLY A 57 7.94 1.24 13.19
C GLY A 57 7.66 0.07 12.25
N TRP A 58 6.63 -0.72 12.56
CA TRP A 58 6.19 -1.86 11.77
C TRP A 58 6.05 -1.51 10.29
N PRO A 59 6.46 -2.39 9.36
CA PRO A 59 6.45 -2.12 7.93
C PRO A 59 5.06 -1.75 7.41
N LYS A 60 5.02 -0.72 6.58
CA LYS A 60 3.84 -0.23 5.89
C LYS A 60 4.06 -0.32 4.39
N LEU A 61 3.00 -0.59 3.65
CA LEU A 61 3.02 -0.62 2.20
C LEU A 61 2.39 0.67 1.67
N ILE A 62 3.14 1.39 0.85
CA ILE A 62 2.65 2.54 0.07
C ILE A 62 2.44 2.06 -1.35
N VAL A 63 1.29 2.35 -1.92
CA VAL A 63 0.91 1.93 -3.27
C VAL A 63 0.61 3.15 -4.12
N ARG A 64 1.11 3.14 -5.34
CA ARG A 64 0.77 4.07 -6.41
C ARG A 64 0.16 3.29 -7.56
N ILE A 65 -0.96 3.74 -8.04
CA ILE A 65 -1.61 3.15 -9.20
C ILE A 65 -1.45 4.12 -10.36
N TRP A 66 -0.91 3.61 -11.45
CA TRP A 66 -0.63 4.35 -12.67
C TRP A 66 -1.55 3.88 -13.79
N LYS A 67 -1.99 4.82 -14.60
CA LYS A 67 -2.64 4.56 -15.88
C LYS A 67 -1.62 4.79 -16.99
N LEU A 68 -1.50 3.83 -17.87
CA LEU A 68 -0.70 3.95 -19.10
C LEU A 68 -1.60 4.47 -20.21
N GLY A 69 -1.35 5.69 -20.65
CA GLY A 69 -2.04 6.31 -21.78
C GLY A 69 -1.50 5.85 -23.15
N GLU A 70 -2.23 6.18 -24.21
CA GLU A 70 -1.91 5.78 -25.59
C GLU A 70 -0.53 6.23 -26.07
N ASN A 71 -0.04 7.35 -25.56
CA ASN A 71 1.28 7.91 -25.91
C ASN A 71 2.42 7.36 -25.02
N ASN A 72 2.25 6.21 -24.40
CA ASN A 72 3.17 5.66 -23.39
C ASN A 72 3.43 6.62 -22.22
N LYS A 73 2.54 7.56 -21.96
CA LYS A 73 2.60 8.45 -20.82
C LYS A 73 1.99 7.80 -19.60
N TYR A 74 2.69 7.90 -18.47
CA TYR A 74 2.21 7.41 -17.19
C TYR A 74 1.51 8.54 -16.45
N ASP A 75 0.23 8.36 -16.16
CA ASP A 75 -0.55 9.26 -15.31
C ASP A 75 -0.86 8.59 -13.98
N ILE A 76 -0.65 9.34 -12.89
CA ILE A 76 -1.01 8.84 -11.58
C ILE A 76 -2.53 8.78 -11.42
N LEU A 77 -3.04 7.60 -11.11
CA LEU A 77 -4.46 7.37 -10.89
C LEU A 77 -4.81 7.56 -9.42
N SER A 78 -4.10 6.88 -8.54
CA SER A 78 -4.39 6.94 -7.11
C SER A 78 -3.20 6.55 -6.24
N TYR A 79 -3.32 6.86 -4.95
CA TYR A 79 -2.37 6.53 -3.89
C TYR A 79 -3.07 5.71 -2.82
N GLY A 80 -2.36 4.82 -2.18
CA GLY A 80 -2.86 4.06 -1.05
C GLY A 80 -1.78 3.73 -0.05
N THR A 81 -2.16 3.53 1.20
CA THR A 81 -1.24 3.05 2.23
C THR A 81 -1.95 2.03 3.10
N THR A 82 -1.23 0.99 3.50
CA THR A 82 -1.71 -0.01 4.45
C THR A 82 -0.58 -0.50 5.33
N VAL A 83 -0.90 -0.91 6.54
CA VAL A 83 0.05 -1.53 7.46
C VAL A 83 0.07 -3.03 7.17
N LEU A 84 1.25 -3.63 7.10
CA LEU A 84 1.36 -5.08 6.96
C LEU A 84 0.87 -5.76 8.25
N PRO A 85 0.25 -6.95 8.17
CA PRO A 85 -0.17 -7.69 9.35
C PRO A 85 1.01 -8.03 10.26
N ASN A 86 0.80 -8.00 11.55
CA ASN A 86 1.82 -8.34 12.56
C ASN A 86 1.65 -9.75 13.13
N THR A 87 0.58 -10.44 12.79
CA THR A 87 0.30 -11.81 13.20
C THR A 87 0.79 -12.80 12.15
N LYS A 88 1.28 -13.96 12.61
CA LYS A 88 1.72 -15.05 11.72
C LYS A 88 0.55 -15.61 10.94
N GLY A 89 0.78 -16.04 9.70
CA GLY A 89 -0.18 -16.75 8.88
C GLY A 89 -0.58 -15.98 7.61
N TYR A 90 -1.60 -16.49 6.97
CA TYR A 90 -2.15 -15.94 5.73
C TYR A 90 -3.17 -14.84 6.03
N HIS A 91 -3.04 -13.74 5.30
CA HIS A 91 -3.91 -12.57 5.41
C HIS A 91 -4.35 -12.11 4.04
N GLU A 92 -5.63 -11.77 3.94
CA GLU A 92 -6.20 -11.04 2.82
C GLU A 92 -6.47 -9.61 3.28
N LEU A 93 -5.95 -8.65 2.55
CA LEU A 93 -6.05 -7.24 2.88
C LEU A 93 -6.76 -6.50 1.75
N GLU A 94 -7.65 -5.63 2.16
CA GLU A 94 -8.37 -4.72 1.29
C GLU A 94 -8.22 -3.30 1.84
N PHE A 95 -7.84 -2.35 0.99
CA PHE A 95 -7.75 -0.96 1.41
C PHE A 95 -8.15 0.00 0.29
N GLN A 96 -8.77 1.08 0.72
CA GLN A 96 -9.21 2.17 -0.15
C GLN A 96 -8.02 3.03 -0.53
N THR A 97 -7.84 3.26 -1.83
CA THR A 97 -6.93 4.29 -2.33
C THR A 97 -7.63 5.64 -2.43
N TRP A 98 -6.87 6.67 -2.71
CA TRP A 98 -7.37 8.04 -2.87
C TRP A 98 -6.66 8.75 -4.03
N CYS A 99 -7.41 9.64 -4.68
CA CYS A 99 -6.92 10.45 -5.78
C CYS A 99 -6.81 11.90 -5.34
N LEU A 100 -5.82 12.62 -5.83
CA LEU A 100 -5.75 14.06 -5.66
C LEU A 100 -6.95 14.73 -6.33
N LYS A 101 -7.56 15.68 -5.63
CA LYS A 101 -8.59 16.55 -6.16
C LYS A 101 -8.04 17.96 -6.19
N GLY A 102 -8.01 18.56 -7.37
CA GLY A 102 -7.67 19.97 -7.54
C GLY A 102 -8.88 20.89 -7.36
N SER A 103 -8.62 22.19 -7.35
CA SER A 103 -9.67 23.18 -7.58
C SER A 103 -10.20 23.06 -9.02
N LEU A 104 -11.33 23.67 -9.32
CA LEU A 104 -11.87 23.66 -10.68
C LEU A 104 -10.86 24.21 -11.71
N SER A 105 -10.10 25.21 -11.28
CA SER A 105 -9.01 25.80 -12.08
C SER A 105 -7.86 24.81 -12.32
N ASP A 106 -7.47 24.08 -11.29
CA ASP A 106 -6.42 23.08 -11.39
C ASP A 106 -6.85 21.91 -12.29
N GLU A 107 -8.08 21.41 -12.12
CA GLU A 107 -8.61 20.32 -12.95
C GLU A 107 -8.69 20.74 -14.45
N THR A 108 -9.05 21.99 -14.72
CA THR A 108 -9.06 22.53 -16.07
C THR A 108 -7.63 22.60 -16.63
N MET A 109 -6.68 23.08 -15.84
CA MET A 109 -5.27 23.15 -16.24
C MET A 109 -4.70 21.76 -16.50
N TRP A 110 -5.01 20.77 -15.65
CA TRP A 110 -4.57 19.38 -15.83
C TRP A 110 -5.12 18.75 -17.11
N PHE A 111 -6.37 19.11 -17.46
CA PHE A 111 -6.98 18.68 -18.72
C PHE A 111 -6.21 19.21 -19.94
N PHE A 112 -5.84 20.51 -19.94
CA PHE A 112 -5.10 21.11 -21.05
C PHE A 112 -3.63 20.68 -21.11
N LEU A 113 -3.00 20.45 -19.96
CA LEU A 113 -1.61 19.99 -19.88
C LEU A 113 -1.48 18.48 -20.02
N GLU A 114 -2.59 17.75 -20.07
CA GLU A 114 -2.62 16.27 -20.07
C GLU A 114 -1.73 15.68 -18.96
N SER A 115 -1.64 16.34 -17.82
CA SER A 115 -0.77 15.91 -16.71
C SER A 115 -1.34 16.31 -15.37
N LYS A 116 -1.49 15.33 -14.47
CA LYS A 116 -1.86 15.58 -13.08
C LYS A 116 -0.61 15.81 -12.24
N PRO A 117 -0.69 16.66 -11.21
CA PRO A 117 0.42 16.81 -10.28
C PRO A 117 0.68 15.50 -9.56
N MET A 118 1.93 15.18 -9.42
CA MET A 118 2.40 14.00 -8.71
C MET A 118 2.95 14.42 -7.34
N MET A 119 2.64 13.64 -6.31
CA MET A 119 3.28 13.82 -5.02
C MET A 119 4.70 13.27 -5.07
N ASN A 120 5.66 14.15 -4.89
CA ASN A 120 7.09 13.81 -5.01
C ASN A 120 7.68 13.15 -3.76
N THR A 121 6.96 13.16 -2.63
CA THR A 121 7.53 12.74 -1.34
C THR A 121 6.83 11.50 -0.82
N SER A 122 7.56 10.42 -0.60
CA SER A 122 7.08 9.22 0.11
C SER A 122 6.49 9.59 1.49
N ASP A 123 7.06 10.63 2.11
CA ASP A 123 6.66 11.14 3.41
C ASP A 123 5.22 11.66 3.42
N ALA A 124 4.76 12.29 2.35
CA ALA A 124 3.37 12.76 2.26
C ALA A 124 2.34 11.61 2.14
N LEU A 125 2.79 10.41 1.82
CA LEU A 125 1.97 9.21 1.75
C LEU A 125 1.97 8.42 3.07
N ASP A 126 2.90 8.71 3.97
CA ASP A 126 2.93 8.08 5.29
C ASP A 126 1.73 8.58 6.14
N PRO A 127 0.90 7.67 6.68
CA PRO A 127 -0.27 8.03 7.47
C PRO A 127 0.06 8.81 8.75
N ASP A 128 1.28 8.70 9.25
CA ASP A 128 1.70 9.35 10.50
C ASP A 128 2.08 10.83 10.33
N LEU A 129 2.18 11.33 9.10
CA LEU A 129 2.55 12.72 8.84
C LEU A 129 1.32 13.62 8.69
N ASN A 130 1.29 14.70 9.47
CA ASN A 130 0.22 15.71 9.47
C ASN A 130 0.09 16.49 8.13
N LEU A 131 0.99 16.26 7.17
CA LEU A 131 0.98 16.90 5.85
C LEU A 131 -0.27 16.53 5.03
N ARG A 132 -0.92 15.41 5.33
CA ARG A 132 -2.14 14.96 4.60
C ARG A 132 -3.36 15.83 4.89
N SER A 133 -3.40 16.53 6.03
CA SER A 133 -4.55 17.37 6.42
C SER A 133 -4.84 18.50 5.42
N ASN A 134 -3.83 18.93 4.66
CA ASN A 134 -3.97 20.01 3.69
C ASN A 134 -4.25 19.54 2.25
N ILE A 135 -4.36 18.22 2.05
CA ILE A 135 -4.57 17.64 0.72
C ILE A 135 -6.05 17.34 0.53
N ILE A 136 -6.65 17.95 -0.49
CA ILE A 136 -8.01 17.62 -0.90
C ILE A 136 -7.95 16.37 -1.76
N SER A 137 -8.67 15.33 -1.35
CA SER A 137 -8.69 14.04 -2.04
C SER A 137 -10.10 13.53 -2.25
N LYS A 138 -10.25 12.60 -3.20
CA LYS A 138 -11.47 11.81 -3.43
C LYS A 138 -11.12 10.32 -3.37
N PRO A 139 -12.09 9.43 -3.05
CA PRO A 139 -11.86 8.00 -3.09
C PRO A 139 -11.37 7.55 -4.47
N GLY A 140 -10.38 6.66 -4.48
CA GLY A 140 -9.86 5.97 -5.65
C GLY A 140 -10.34 4.52 -5.71
N PRO A 141 -9.73 3.67 -6.53
CA PRO A 141 -10.02 2.25 -6.57
C PRO A 141 -9.61 1.54 -5.27
N ILE A 142 -10.21 0.39 -5.04
CA ILE A 142 -9.86 -0.50 -3.93
C ILE A 142 -8.75 -1.43 -4.38
N VAL A 143 -7.78 -1.67 -3.51
CA VAL A 143 -6.69 -2.63 -3.74
C VAL A 143 -6.87 -3.82 -2.83
N HIS A 144 -6.86 -5.00 -3.43
CA HIS A 144 -6.84 -6.28 -2.72
C HIS A 144 -5.46 -6.91 -2.85
N PHE A 145 -4.91 -7.36 -1.76
CA PHE A 145 -3.70 -8.15 -1.81
C PHE A 145 -3.68 -9.20 -0.69
N SER A 146 -3.05 -10.33 -0.97
CA SER A 146 -2.85 -11.38 -0.01
C SER A 146 -1.37 -11.49 0.35
N CYS A 147 -1.09 -11.78 1.61
CA CYS A 147 0.27 -12.02 2.08
C CYS A 147 0.30 -13.11 3.16
N GLU A 148 1.41 -13.80 3.23
CA GLU A 148 1.72 -14.71 4.32
C GLU A 148 2.84 -14.11 5.17
N VAL A 149 2.60 -14.00 6.48
CA VAL A 149 3.57 -13.47 7.44
C VAL A 149 4.24 -14.61 8.18
N ILE A 150 5.54 -14.71 8.01
CA ILE A 150 6.37 -15.70 8.70
C ILE A 150 7.31 -14.96 9.63
N THR A 151 7.22 -15.23 10.93
CA THR A 151 8.10 -14.63 11.94
C THR A 151 8.99 -15.69 12.59
N ARG A 152 10.23 -15.33 12.86
CA ARG A 152 11.20 -16.18 13.54
C ARG A 152 11.84 -15.41 14.69
N ASN A 153 11.95 -16.07 15.86
CA ASN A 153 12.57 -15.54 17.08
C ASN A 153 11.88 -14.31 17.71
N PHE A 154 10.65 -13.98 17.33
CA PHE A 154 9.88 -12.89 17.96
C PHE A 154 9.47 -13.21 19.39
N GLU A 155 9.35 -14.49 19.75
CA GLU A 155 8.93 -14.96 21.08
C GLU A 155 9.95 -14.65 22.18
N PHE A 156 11.24 -14.55 21.82
CA PHE A 156 12.32 -14.24 22.77
C PHE A 156 12.32 -12.80 23.27
N HIS A 157 11.59 -11.91 22.64
CA HIS A 157 11.55 -10.49 22.98
C HIS A 157 10.25 -10.05 23.66
N SER A 158 9.53 -10.98 24.31
CA SER A 158 8.30 -10.70 25.09
C SER A 158 7.23 -9.93 24.33
N ILE A 159 7.12 -10.13 23.02
CA ILE A 159 6.01 -9.64 22.21
C ILE A 159 4.97 -10.77 22.15
N SER A 160 4.49 -11.20 23.32
CA SER A 160 3.34 -12.08 23.39
C SER A 160 2.09 -11.25 23.13
N GLY A 161 1.47 -11.46 21.97
CA GLY A 161 0.07 -11.11 21.82
C GLY A 161 -0.74 -11.79 22.91
N HIS A 162 -1.55 -11.04 23.60
CA HIS A 162 -2.41 -11.51 24.67
C HIS A 162 -3.49 -12.43 24.08
N ASP A 163 -3.20 -13.72 23.99
CA ASP A 163 -4.21 -14.75 23.95
C ASP A 163 -4.76 -14.87 25.37
N LYS A 164 -5.85 -14.19 25.66
CA LYS A 164 -6.66 -14.49 26.83
C LYS A 164 -7.35 -15.83 26.58
N GLU A 165 -6.74 -16.90 27.00
CA GLU A 165 -7.49 -18.10 27.36
C GLU A 165 -8.39 -17.74 28.55
N ASN A 166 -9.69 -17.78 28.31
CA ASN A 166 -10.68 -17.82 29.37
C ASN A 166 -10.57 -19.17 30.04
N ASP A 167 -9.90 -19.19 31.17
CA ASP A 167 -9.98 -20.31 32.14
C ASP A 167 -11.29 -20.11 32.91
N ASP A 168 -12.37 -20.68 32.39
CA ASP A 168 -13.58 -20.95 33.15
C ASP A 168 -13.28 -22.16 34.08
N SER A 169 -12.77 -21.87 35.25
CA SER A 169 -12.78 -22.83 36.35
C SER A 169 -14.09 -22.67 37.13
N ASP A 170 -15.03 -23.54 36.79
CA ASP A 170 -16.10 -23.96 37.70
C ASP A 170 -15.46 -24.59 38.92
N ASP A 171 -15.76 -24.04 40.10
CA ASP A 171 -15.69 -24.76 41.35
C ASP A 171 -16.80 -24.27 42.29
N ASP A 172 -17.73 -25.21 42.55
CA ASP A 172 -18.62 -25.47 43.68
C ASP A 172 -19.26 -24.29 44.49
#